data_2efc0bc195760765440dfc08b0c450d6
#
_entry.id   2efc0bc195760765440dfc08b0c450d6
#
_cell.length_a   1.000
_cell.length_b   1.000
_cell.length_c   1.000
_cell.angle_alpha   90.00
_cell.angle_beta   90.00
_cell.angle_gamma   90.00
#
_symmetry.space_group_name_H-M   'P 1'
#
loop_
_entity.id
_entity.type
_entity.pdbx_description
1 polymer ?
#
loop_
_entity_poly.entity_id
_entity_poly.type
_entity_poly.pdbx_seq_one_letter_code
_entity_poly.pdbx_strand_id
1 'polypeptide(L)'
;REGKDKAERRYLATPGGLTADSLLDIVQIDHTKADVTVVDPVTRRPLGRPTLTVAIDVNTRMVLGFHLSLEPPSLLSVALCLSHAVMDKSHWLTARGIGTGWPAYGIPRAIHVDNGAEFHASAFGLACAEYQIDLRYRPPGTPRYGGHIERLIGTMMGAVHLLPGS
;
A
#
# COMPACT_ATOMS: atom_id res chain seq x y z
N ARG A 1 9.77 -33.77 -12.94
CA ARG A 1 10.83 -32.81 -13.33
C ARG A 1 10.19 -31.43 -13.35
N GLU A 2 10.59 -30.55 -12.49
CA GLU A 2 10.17 -29.13 -12.54
C GLU A 2 10.67 -28.54 -13.85
N GLY A 3 9.83 -27.75 -14.54
CA GLY A 3 10.24 -27.08 -15.76
C GLY A 3 11.44 -26.16 -15.53
N LYS A 4 12.28 -25.97 -16.55
CA LYS A 4 13.53 -25.18 -16.50
C LYS A 4 13.32 -23.80 -15.89
N ASP A 5 12.24 -23.09 -16.25
CA ASP A 5 11.88 -21.78 -15.74
C ASP A 5 11.59 -21.76 -14.24
N LYS A 6 11.02 -22.85 -13.71
CA LYS A 6 10.70 -22.98 -12.28
C LYS A 6 11.94 -23.29 -11.46
N ALA A 7 12.86 -24.08 -12.03
CA ALA A 7 14.16 -24.37 -11.44
C ALA A 7 15.05 -23.12 -11.44
N GLU A 8 15.12 -22.37 -12.53
CA GLU A 8 15.86 -21.11 -12.62
C GLU A 8 15.36 -20.10 -11.60
N ARG A 9 14.04 -19.92 -11.42
CA ARG A 9 13.45 -19.04 -10.41
C ARG A 9 13.79 -19.47 -8.97
N ARG A 10 14.09 -20.74 -8.72
CA ARG A 10 14.38 -21.29 -7.40
C ARG A 10 15.86 -21.21 -7.03
N TYR A 11 16.75 -21.26 -8.02
CA TYR A 11 18.19 -21.40 -7.81
C TYR A 11 19.03 -20.22 -8.32
N LEU A 12 18.45 -19.28 -9.07
CA LEU A 12 19.15 -18.03 -9.37
C LEU A 12 19.37 -17.26 -8.07
N ALA A 13 20.64 -17.02 -7.75
CA ALA A 13 21.03 -16.07 -6.70
C ALA A 13 20.29 -14.75 -6.97
N THR A 14 19.48 -14.33 -6.03
CA THR A 14 18.58 -13.20 -6.20
C THR A 14 19.41 -11.92 -6.24
N PRO A 15 19.49 -11.18 -7.35
CA PRO A 15 19.93 -9.80 -7.30
C PRO A 15 18.90 -9.04 -6.45
N GLY A 16 19.38 -8.21 -5.53
CA GLY A 16 18.69 -7.60 -4.42
C GLY A 16 17.22 -7.26 -4.64
N GLY A 17 16.41 -7.51 -3.60
CA GLY A 17 15.07 -6.96 -3.52
C GLY A 17 15.10 -5.43 -3.54
N LEU A 18 13.94 -4.80 -3.66
CA LEU A 18 13.82 -3.34 -3.58
C LEU A 18 14.39 -2.87 -2.23
N THR A 19 15.47 -2.09 -2.28
CA THR A 19 16.14 -1.52 -1.10
C THR A 19 16.11 -0.01 -1.17
N ALA A 20 16.00 0.62 -0.01
CA ALA A 20 16.06 2.06 0.18
C ALA A 20 17.03 2.35 1.34
N ASP A 21 17.80 3.42 1.25
CA ASP A 21 18.84 3.74 2.21
C ASP A 21 18.32 4.63 3.36
N SER A 22 17.27 5.39 3.11
CA SER A 22 16.67 6.29 4.09
C SER A 22 15.14 6.31 4.02
N LEU A 23 14.52 6.90 5.05
CA LEU A 23 13.08 7.14 5.09
C LEU A 23 12.67 8.01 3.90
N LEU A 24 11.55 7.66 3.26
CA LEU A 24 10.97 8.32 2.09
C LEU A 24 11.80 8.21 0.78
N ASP A 25 12.87 7.46 0.75
CA ASP A 25 13.58 7.19 -0.52
C ASP A 25 12.68 6.45 -1.51
N ILE A 26 12.03 5.39 -1.06
CA ILE A 26 11.09 4.63 -1.87
C ILE A 26 9.85 4.27 -1.03
N VAL A 27 8.69 4.61 -1.53
CA VAL A 27 7.40 4.24 -0.96
C VAL A 27 6.71 3.26 -1.90
N GLN A 28 6.25 2.13 -1.37
CA GLN A 28 5.39 1.21 -2.11
C GLN A 28 3.92 1.49 -1.82
N ILE A 29 3.09 1.46 -2.87
CA ILE A 29 1.62 1.55 -2.74
C ILE A 29 1.00 0.31 -3.38
N ASP A 30 0.02 -0.28 -2.70
CA ASP A 30 -0.70 -1.44 -3.18
C ASP A 30 -2.13 -1.47 -2.62
N HIS A 31 -2.98 -2.31 -3.21
CA HIS A 31 -4.39 -2.47 -2.85
C HIS A 31 -4.68 -3.90 -2.42
N THR A 32 -5.56 -4.04 -1.43
CA THR A 32 -6.06 -5.35 -1.02
C THR A 32 -7.50 -5.26 -0.55
N LYS A 33 -8.26 -6.35 -0.68
CA LYS A 33 -9.55 -6.49 0.00
C LYS A 33 -9.32 -6.83 1.46
N ALA A 34 -9.85 -6.01 2.38
CA ALA A 34 -9.81 -6.35 3.79
C ALA A 34 -10.68 -7.57 4.08
N ASP A 35 -10.19 -8.46 4.94
CA ASP A 35 -10.90 -9.70 5.28
C ASP A 35 -11.89 -9.49 6.44
N VAL A 36 -12.77 -8.52 6.24
CA VAL A 36 -13.85 -8.18 7.16
C VAL A 36 -15.05 -7.67 6.36
N THR A 37 -16.26 -8.05 6.76
CA THR A 37 -17.47 -7.56 6.14
C THR A 37 -18.00 -6.37 6.92
N VAL A 38 -18.10 -5.23 6.26
CA VAL A 38 -18.76 -4.03 6.82
C VAL A 38 -20.26 -4.20 6.73
N VAL A 39 -20.97 -3.83 7.78
CA VAL A 39 -22.43 -3.87 7.85
C VAL A 39 -22.98 -2.47 8.09
N ASP A 40 -24.18 -2.22 7.56
CA ASP A 40 -24.93 -1.01 7.84
C ASP A 40 -25.25 -0.91 9.34
N PRO A 41 -24.98 0.21 10.01
CA PRO A 41 -25.15 0.33 11.46
C PRO A 41 -26.60 0.23 11.92
N VAL A 42 -27.57 0.57 11.06
CA VAL A 42 -29.02 0.58 11.40
C VAL A 42 -29.68 -0.72 10.98
N THR A 43 -29.57 -1.08 9.70
CA THR A 43 -30.25 -2.26 9.13
C THR A 43 -29.51 -3.57 9.35
N ARG A 44 -28.23 -3.51 9.76
CA ARG A 44 -27.32 -4.67 9.92
C ARG A 44 -27.10 -5.49 8.65
N ARG A 45 -27.50 -4.96 7.50
CA ARG A 45 -27.27 -5.61 6.21
C ARG A 45 -25.80 -5.50 5.81
N PRO A 46 -25.20 -6.54 5.19
CA PRO A 46 -23.83 -6.48 4.72
C PRO A 46 -23.71 -5.46 3.57
N LEU A 47 -22.74 -4.56 3.70
CA LEU A 47 -22.37 -3.58 2.68
C LEU A 47 -21.25 -4.11 1.77
N GLY A 48 -20.45 -5.03 2.28
CA GLY A 48 -19.37 -5.66 1.53
C GLY A 48 -18.02 -5.61 2.24
N ARG A 49 -16.99 -6.14 1.58
CA ARG A 49 -15.60 -6.10 2.05
C ARG A 49 -14.92 -4.84 1.53
N PRO A 50 -14.34 -4.00 2.39
CA PRO A 50 -13.68 -2.78 1.95
C PRO A 50 -12.37 -3.09 1.23
N THR A 51 -11.97 -2.17 0.36
CA THR A 51 -10.65 -2.13 -0.26
C THR A 51 -9.74 -1.24 0.57
N LEU A 52 -8.61 -1.78 1.00
CA LEU A 52 -7.52 -1.05 1.63
C LEU A 52 -6.49 -0.68 0.56
N THR A 53 -6.19 0.61 0.43
CA THR A 53 -5.01 1.13 -0.27
C THR A 53 -4.00 1.52 0.80
N VAL A 54 -2.78 1.01 0.72
CA VAL A 54 -1.76 1.26 1.75
C VAL A 54 -0.44 1.70 1.13
N ALA A 55 0.22 2.66 1.76
CA ALA A 55 1.55 3.16 1.41
C ALA A 55 2.53 2.81 2.54
N ILE A 56 3.63 2.13 2.19
CA ILE A 56 4.70 1.78 3.12
C ILE A 56 6.04 2.36 2.69
N ASP A 57 6.83 2.75 3.64
CA ASP A 57 8.24 3.08 3.42
C ASP A 57 9.08 1.80 3.29
N VAL A 58 9.87 1.71 2.22
CA VAL A 58 10.67 0.50 1.92
C VAL A 58 11.83 0.33 2.90
N ASN A 59 12.41 1.40 3.41
CA ASN A 59 13.52 1.33 4.36
C ASN A 59 13.04 0.90 5.75
N THR A 60 12.12 1.64 6.34
CA THR A 60 11.69 1.46 7.74
C THR A 60 10.58 0.43 7.91
N ARG A 61 9.88 0.07 6.85
CA ARG A 61 8.66 -0.77 6.85
C ARG A 61 7.46 -0.13 7.54
N MET A 62 7.53 1.13 7.88
CA MET A 62 6.42 1.85 8.48
C MET A 62 5.33 2.12 7.45
N VAL A 63 4.08 1.98 7.89
CA VAL A 63 2.93 2.51 7.14
C VAL A 63 3.01 4.03 7.17
N LEU A 64 3.09 4.65 6.01
CA LEU A 64 3.05 6.10 5.88
C LEU A 64 1.62 6.62 5.81
N GLY A 65 0.74 5.88 5.14
CA GLY A 65 -0.64 6.26 4.99
C GLY A 65 -1.49 5.13 4.44
N PHE A 66 -2.80 5.31 4.54
CA PHE A 66 -3.78 4.37 3.97
C PHE A 66 -5.07 5.09 3.61
N HIS A 67 -5.86 4.43 2.76
CA HIS A 67 -7.24 4.77 2.47
C HIS A 67 -8.08 3.50 2.49
N LEU A 68 -9.27 3.57 3.11
CA LEU A 68 -10.20 2.45 3.21
C LEU A 68 -11.54 2.86 2.58
N SER A 69 -12.03 2.08 1.61
CA SER A 69 -13.27 2.37 0.90
C SER A 69 -14.01 1.09 0.52
N LEU A 70 -15.33 1.16 0.39
CA LEU A 70 -16.13 0.09 -0.21
C LEU A 70 -16.02 0.08 -1.73
N GLU A 71 -15.55 1.17 -2.32
CA GLU A 71 -15.33 1.29 -3.76
C GLU A 71 -14.12 0.46 -4.23
N PRO A 72 -14.09 0.04 -5.49
CA PRO A 72 -12.91 -0.59 -6.08
C PRO A 72 -11.71 0.37 -6.13
N PRO A 73 -10.47 -0.17 -6.29
CA PRO A 73 -9.28 0.64 -6.48
C PRO A 73 -9.45 1.66 -7.61
N SER A 74 -8.99 2.87 -7.38
CA SER A 74 -9.10 3.98 -8.33
C SER A 74 -8.00 5.01 -8.10
N LEU A 75 -7.82 5.92 -9.06
CA LEU A 75 -6.93 7.07 -8.89
C LEU A 75 -7.26 7.87 -7.62
N LEU A 76 -8.55 8.00 -7.28
CA LEU A 76 -8.98 8.70 -6.06
C LEU A 76 -8.47 7.99 -4.81
N SER A 77 -8.58 6.66 -4.74
CA SER A 77 -8.08 5.90 -3.58
C SER A 77 -6.57 6.02 -3.42
N VAL A 78 -5.81 6.05 -4.52
CA VAL A 78 -4.36 6.31 -4.52
C VAL A 78 -4.06 7.72 -4.04
N ALA A 79 -4.75 8.73 -4.57
CA ALA A 79 -4.55 10.13 -4.19
C ALA A 79 -4.84 10.38 -2.71
N LEU A 80 -5.93 9.80 -2.17
CA LEU A 80 -6.29 9.92 -0.75
C LEU A 80 -5.30 9.18 0.15
N CYS A 81 -4.82 8.00 -0.25
CA CYS A 81 -3.76 7.28 0.45
C CYS A 81 -2.46 8.09 0.48
N LEU A 82 -2.05 8.66 -0.65
CA LEU A 82 -0.84 9.46 -0.76
C LEU A 82 -0.96 10.77 0.04
N SER A 83 -2.10 11.46 -0.03
CA SER A 83 -2.37 12.63 0.81
C SER A 83 -2.22 12.28 2.31
N HIS A 84 -2.80 11.16 2.76
CA HIS A 84 -2.64 10.70 4.13
C HIS A 84 -1.18 10.33 4.47
N ALA A 85 -0.41 9.81 3.50
CA ALA A 85 1.01 9.48 3.69
C ALA A 85 1.89 10.72 3.86
N VAL A 86 1.60 11.79 3.11
CA VAL A 86 2.41 13.01 3.07
C VAL A 86 2.15 13.91 4.27
N MET A 87 0.92 13.98 4.76
CA MET A 87 0.52 14.94 5.81
C MET A 87 0.83 14.43 7.22
N ASP A 88 1.10 15.35 8.14
CA ASP A 88 1.15 15.07 9.58
C ASP A 88 -0.20 14.54 10.06
N LYS A 89 -0.14 13.54 10.94
CA LYS A 89 -1.32 12.79 11.39
C LYS A 89 -1.82 13.17 12.77
N SER A 90 -1.22 14.18 13.40
CA SER A 90 -1.57 14.59 14.77
C SER A 90 -3.05 14.94 14.92
N HIS A 91 -3.58 15.73 13.98
CA HIS A 91 -5.01 16.04 13.94
C HIS A 91 -5.89 14.82 13.70
N TRP A 92 -5.48 13.95 12.79
CA TRP A 92 -6.22 12.73 12.45
C TRP A 92 -6.30 11.77 13.62
N LEU A 93 -5.19 11.61 14.36
CA LEU A 93 -5.10 10.78 15.57
C LEU A 93 -5.96 11.36 16.71
N THR A 94 -5.81 12.66 16.97
CA THR A 94 -6.58 13.35 18.01
C THR A 94 -8.08 13.24 17.79
N ALA A 95 -8.54 13.45 16.56
CA ALA A 95 -9.97 13.34 16.20
C ALA A 95 -10.55 11.93 16.42
N ARG A 96 -9.70 10.91 16.56
CA ARG A 96 -10.07 9.51 16.80
C ARG A 96 -9.75 9.01 18.20
N GLY A 97 -9.30 9.90 19.09
CA GLY A 97 -8.92 9.55 20.47
C GLY A 97 -7.71 8.61 20.56
N ILE A 98 -6.84 8.58 19.53
CA ILE A 98 -5.66 7.73 19.49
C ILE A 98 -4.50 8.50 20.14
N GLY A 99 -4.02 8.00 21.28
CA GLY A 99 -2.97 8.64 22.09
C GLY A 99 -1.54 8.31 21.65
N THR A 100 -1.35 7.41 20.67
CA THR A 100 -0.02 7.05 20.16
C THR A 100 0.39 7.95 19.00
N GLY A 101 1.69 8.30 18.92
CA GLY A 101 2.21 9.08 17.79
C GLY A 101 2.33 8.25 16.51
N TRP A 102 2.22 8.92 15.37
CA TRP A 102 2.51 8.36 14.05
C TRP A 102 3.51 9.29 13.33
N PRO A 103 4.81 9.12 13.58
CA PRO A 103 5.82 10.10 13.16
C PRO A 103 6.23 9.99 11.68
N ALA A 104 5.81 8.92 10.97
CA ALA A 104 6.21 8.68 9.60
C ALA A 104 5.24 9.39 8.62
N TYR A 105 5.72 10.43 7.97
CA TYR A 105 5.02 11.18 6.92
C TYR A 105 6.00 12.00 6.08
N GLY A 106 5.59 12.44 4.91
CA GLY A 106 6.37 13.30 4.03
C GLY A 106 6.26 12.93 2.55
N ILE A 107 6.81 13.77 1.68
CA ILE A 107 6.83 13.55 0.22
C ILE A 107 7.94 12.55 -0.09
N PRO A 108 7.63 11.38 -0.73
CA PRO A 108 8.64 10.41 -1.11
C PRO A 108 9.46 10.89 -2.32
N ARG A 109 10.72 10.45 -2.41
CA ARG A 109 11.54 10.64 -3.61
C ARG A 109 11.07 9.76 -4.78
N ALA A 110 10.65 8.54 -4.48
CA ALA A 110 10.13 7.63 -5.47
C ALA A 110 8.91 6.87 -4.94
N ILE A 111 7.95 6.61 -5.81
CA ILE A 111 6.82 5.73 -5.56
C ILE A 111 6.97 4.50 -6.45
N HIS A 112 6.89 3.32 -5.85
CA HIS A 112 6.94 2.03 -6.52
C HIS A 112 5.57 1.36 -6.44
N VAL A 113 4.96 1.13 -7.60
CA VAL A 113 3.62 0.56 -7.74
C VAL A 113 3.63 -0.67 -8.64
N ASP A 114 2.56 -1.44 -8.63
CA ASP A 114 2.33 -2.48 -9.62
C ASP A 114 1.84 -1.87 -10.96
N ASN A 115 1.40 -2.73 -11.90
CA ASN A 115 0.90 -2.31 -13.19
C ASN A 115 -0.64 -2.15 -13.21
N GLY A 116 -1.27 -1.84 -12.08
CA GLY A 116 -2.70 -1.54 -12.00
C GLY A 116 -3.09 -0.33 -12.88
N ALA A 117 -4.28 -0.38 -13.47
CA ALA A 117 -4.74 0.67 -14.39
C ALA A 117 -4.82 2.06 -13.72
N GLU A 118 -5.12 2.11 -12.43
CA GLU A 118 -5.19 3.32 -11.61
C GLU A 118 -3.86 4.07 -11.56
N PHE A 119 -2.74 3.33 -11.56
CA PHE A 119 -1.40 3.90 -11.54
C PHE A 119 -0.92 4.39 -12.93
N HIS A 120 -1.54 3.90 -14.00
CA HIS A 120 -1.27 4.38 -15.38
C HIS A 120 -2.11 5.59 -15.79
N ALA A 121 -2.98 6.09 -14.91
CA ALA A 121 -3.72 7.30 -15.16
C ALA A 121 -2.76 8.49 -15.37
N SER A 122 -2.90 9.22 -16.47
CA SER A 122 -2.04 10.35 -16.81
C SER A 122 -1.98 11.41 -15.70
N ALA A 123 -3.11 11.63 -15.02
CA ALA A 123 -3.20 12.57 -13.90
C ALA A 123 -2.30 12.15 -12.71
N PHE A 124 -2.12 10.84 -12.46
CA PHE A 124 -1.21 10.37 -11.41
C PHE A 124 0.25 10.66 -11.77
N GLY A 125 0.65 10.36 -13.03
CA GLY A 125 1.99 10.68 -13.50
C GLY A 125 2.30 12.18 -13.47
N LEU A 126 1.34 13.03 -13.87
CA LEU A 126 1.47 14.48 -13.79
C LEU A 126 1.61 14.97 -12.36
N ALA A 127 0.80 14.44 -11.43
CA ALA A 127 0.91 14.80 -10.01
C ALA A 127 2.27 14.38 -9.44
N CYS A 128 2.77 13.18 -9.74
CA CYS A 128 4.10 12.75 -9.33
C CYS A 128 5.19 13.69 -9.87
N ALA A 129 5.11 14.07 -11.15
CA ALA A 129 6.07 14.99 -11.76
C ALA A 129 6.04 16.39 -11.12
N GLU A 130 4.87 16.93 -10.80
CA GLU A 130 4.71 18.24 -10.13
C GLU A 130 5.40 18.27 -8.77
N TYR A 131 5.31 17.18 -8.00
CA TYR A 131 5.98 17.04 -6.70
C TYR A 131 7.39 16.44 -6.79
N GLN A 132 7.95 16.30 -8.00
CA GLN A 132 9.27 15.73 -8.26
C GLN A 132 9.44 14.30 -7.71
N ILE A 133 8.36 13.52 -7.73
CA ILE A 133 8.33 12.13 -7.31
C ILE A 133 8.65 11.23 -8.52
N ASP A 134 9.66 10.38 -8.40
CA ASP A 134 10.01 9.38 -9.41
C ASP A 134 9.02 8.20 -9.35
N LEU A 135 8.12 8.13 -10.33
CA LEU A 135 7.13 7.06 -10.42
C LEU A 135 7.72 5.82 -11.11
N ARG A 136 7.81 4.72 -10.38
CA ARG A 136 8.40 3.46 -10.83
C ARG A 136 7.36 2.36 -10.85
N TYR A 137 7.29 1.64 -11.96
CA TYR A 137 6.40 0.48 -12.11
C TYR A 137 7.16 -0.82 -11.84
N ARG A 138 6.50 -1.77 -11.20
CA ARG A 138 7.03 -3.11 -10.97
C ARG A 138 7.25 -3.80 -12.31
N PRO A 139 8.47 -4.32 -12.61
CA PRO A 139 8.69 -5.07 -13.83
C PRO A 139 7.80 -6.30 -13.89
N PRO A 140 7.17 -6.61 -15.04
CA PRO A 140 6.35 -7.80 -15.20
C PRO A 140 7.11 -9.09 -14.82
N GLY A 141 6.45 -10.01 -14.13
CA GLY A 141 7.03 -11.30 -13.76
C GLY A 141 8.06 -11.27 -12.63
N THR A 142 8.19 -10.16 -11.90
CA THR A 142 9.12 -10.03 -10.77
C THR A 142 8.39 -9.85 -9.43
N PRO A 143 7.79 -10.93 -8.85
CA PRO A 143 7.03 -10.84 -7.58
C PRO A 143 7.85 -10.30 -6.40
N ARG A 144 9.18 -10.43 -6.47
CA ARG A 144 10.11 -10.08 -5.39
C ARG A 144 10.12 -8.60 -5.01
N TYR A 145 9.77 -7.73 -5.94
CA TYR A 145 9.68 -6.29 -5.69
C TYR A 145 8.45 -5.89 -4.85
N GLY A 146 7.43 -6.76 -4.76
CA GLY A 146 6.25 -6.57 -3.92
C GLY A 146 6.35 -7.18 -2.51
N GLY A 147 7.37 -8.02 -2.24
CA GLY A 147 7.41 -8.86 -1.04
C GLY A 147 7.36 -8.10 0.30
N HIS A 148 7.70 -6.83 0.33
CA HIS A 148 7.63 -6.02 1.55
C HIS A 148 6.20 -5.61 1.87
N ILE A 149 5.50 -5.03 0.90
CA ILE A 149 4.11 -4.59 1.07
C ILE A 149 3.17 -5.79 1.21
N GLU A 150 3.39 -6.87 0.46
CA GLU A 150 2.62 -8.11 0.57
C GLU A 150 2.70 -8.72 1.98
N ARG A 151 3.90 -8.75 2.57
CA ARG A 151 4.09 -9.25 3.94
C ARG A 151 3.41 -8.36 4.97
N LEU A 152 3.51 -7.04 4.82
CA LEU A 152 2.81 -6.10 5.69
C LEU A 152 1.30 -6.28 5.61
N ILE A 153 0.76 -6.33 4.40
CA ILE A 153 -0.67 -6.58 4.16
C ILE A 153 -1.09 -7.89 4.82
N GLY A 154 -0.33 -8.97 4.67
CA GLY A 154 -0.59 -10.25 5.33
C GLY A 154 -0.65 -10.12 6.85
N THR A 155 0.27 -9.37 7.45
CA THR A 155 0.28 -9.10 8.91
C THR A 155 -0.94 -8.28 9.33
N MET A 156 -1.28 -7.24 8.58
CA MET A 156 -2.47 -6.41 8.86
C MET A 156 -3.76 -7.20 8.75
N MET A 157 -3.89 -8.04 7.71
CA MET A 157 -5.08 -8.90 7.54
C MET A 157 -5.18 -9.94 8.67
N GLY A 158 -4.05 -10.49 9.15
CA GLY A 158 -4.04 -11.34 10.34
C GLY A 158 -4.59 -10.64 11.59
N ALA A 159 -4.30 -9.35 11.77
CA ALA A 159 -4.88 -8.56 12.86
C ALA A 159 -6.38 -8.25 12.66
N VAL A 160 -6.81 -8.08 11.40
CA VAL A 160 -8.22 -7.85 11.05
C VAL A 160 -9.11 -9.03 11.45
N HIS A 161 -8.60 -10.27 11.41
CA HIS A 161 -9.33 -11.46 11.87
C HIS A 161 -9.68 -11.45 13.37
N LEU A 162 -9.11 -10.54 14.16
CA LEU A 162 -9.49 -10.35 15.56
C LEU A 162 -10.70 -9.42 15.73
N LEU A 163 -11.17 -8.80 14.66
CA LEU A 163 -12.34 -7.91 14.68
C LEU A 163 -13.64 -8.68 14.57
N PRO A 164 -14.73 -8.22 15.20
CA PRO A 164 -16.06 -8.78 15.02
C PRO A 164 -16.49 -8.67 13.54
N GLY A 165 -16.93 -9.77 12.94
CA GLY A 165 -17.40 -9.81 11.55
C GLY A 165 -16.33 -10.20 10.50
N SER A 166 -15.17 -10.65 10.98
CA SER A 166 -14.14 -11.29 10.13
C SER A 166 -14.46 -12.76 9.90
#